data_d9a8d7774cce86ae2bfb2a53345323f5
#
_entry.id   d9a8d7774cce86ae2bfb2a53345323f5
#
_cell.length_a   1.000
_cell.length_b   1.000
_cell.length_c   1.000
_cell.angle_alpha   90.00
_cell.angle_beta   90.00
_cell.angle_gamma   90.00
#
_symmetry.space_group_name_H-M   'P 1'
#
loop_
_entity.id
_entity.type
_entity.pdbx_description
1 polymer ?
#
loop_
_entity_poly.entity_id
_entity_poly.type
_entity_poly.pdbx_seq_one_letter_code
_entity_poly.pdbx_strand_id
1 'polypeptide(L)'
;MLLYDMTSAMNPRRVRIFLAEKGLSIPTRQVDGLNKENMQPEFLSKNSLGKTPVLELDDGTLLTESIAICRYLEALHPEKPLFGRNALEQAQVEMWTRRMEFDIVMPIITNFRHLSLIHI
;
A
#
# COMPACT_ATOMS: atom_id res chain seq x y z
N MET A 1 7.97 -6.01 -12.71
CA MET A 1 7.51 -5.37 -11.43
C MET A 1 7.06 -6.46 -10.47
N LEU A 2 7.28 -6.27 -9.17
CA LEU A 2 6.98 -7.25 -8.12
C LEU A 2 6.39 -6.52 -6.91
N LEU A 3 5.22 -6.99 -6.44
CA LEU A 3 4.58 -6.45 -5.24
C LEU A 3 4.96 -7.30 -4.02
N TYR A 4 5.60 -6.70 -3.03
CA TYR A 4 5.78 -7.30 -1.71
C TYR A 4 4.52 -7.05 -0.87
N ASP A 5 3.85 -8.13 -0.51
CA ASP A 5 2.55 -8.14 0.16
C ASP A 5 2.64 -8.84 1.51
N MET A 6 1.68 -8.55 2.36
CA MET A 6 1.43 -9.29 3.59
C MET A 6 -0.08 -9.48 3.70
N THR A 7 -0.54 -10.72 3.51
CA THR A 7 -1.97 -11.05 3.35
C THR A 7 -2.84 -10.55 4.51
N SER A 8 -2.32 -10.59 5.74
CA SER A 8 -3.04 -10.15 6.92
C SER A 8 -3.08 -8.62 7.12
N ALA A 9 -2.26 -7.87 6.37
CA ALA A 9 -2.10 -6.44 6.60
C ALA A 9 -3.09 -5.58 5.79
N MET A 10 -3.56 -4.47 6.37
CA MET A 10 -4.54 -3.57 5.78
C MET A 10 -4.01 -2.81 4.56
N ASN A 11 -2.80 -2.27 4.63
CA ASN A 11 -2.27 -1.43 3.58
C ASN A 11 -1.98 -2.21 2.27
N PRO A 12 -1.36 -3.40 2.31
CA PRO A 12 -1.28 -4.25 1.12
C PRO A 12 -2.65 -4.66 0.57
N ARG A 13 -3.63 -4.91 1.44
CA ARG A 13 -5.01 -5.22 1.02
C ARG A 13 -5.61 -4.11 0.16
N ARG A 14 -5.32 -2.83 0.49
CA ARG A 14 -5.76 -1.70 -0.34
C ARG A 14 -5.24 -1.82 -1.77
N VAL A 15 -3.97 -2.17 -1.95
CA VAL A 15 -3.39 -2.37 -3.29
C VAL A 15 -4.02 -3.56 -3.99
N ARG A 16 -4.27 -4.67 -3.29
CA ARG A 16 -4.97 -5.83 -3.88
C ARG A 16 -6.39 -5.48 -4.36
N ILE A 17 -7.14 -4.72 -3.56
CA ILE A 17 -8.48 -4.26 -3.95
C ILE A 17 -8.39 -3.35 -5.18
N PHE A 18 -7.44 -2.41 -5.19
CA PHE A 18 -7.22 -1.53 -6.33
C PHE A 18 -6.90 -2.30 -7.61
N LEU A 19 -6.00 -3.28 -7.53
CA LEU A 19 -5.65 -4.14 -8.67
C LEU A 19 -6.88 -4.91 -9.17
N ALA A 20 -7.68 -5.47 -8.27
CA ALA A 20 -8.90 -6.20 -8.63
C ALA A 20 -9.92 -5.29 -9.33
N GLU A 21 -10.17 -4.09 -8.82
CA GLU A 21 -11.06 -3.11 -9.45
C GLU A 21 -10.59 -2.66 -10.83
N LYS A 22 -9.28 -2.55 -11.01
CA LYS A 22 -8.67 -2.24 -12.32
C LYS A 22 -8.62 -3.44 -13.27
N GLY A 23 -8.86 -4.66 -12.78
CA GLY A 23 -8.68 -5.88 -13.55
C GLY A 23 -7.21 -6.19 -13.87
N LEU A 24 -6.29 -5.76 -13.00
CA LEU A 24 -4.85 -5.92 -13.16
C LEU A 24 -4.32 -7.07 -12.30
N SER A 25 -3.31 -7.76 -12.82
CA SER A 25 -2.56 -8.78 -12.10
C SER A 25 -1.07 -8.48 -12.21
N ILE A 26 -0.38 -8.45 -11.06
CA ILE A 26 1.08 -8.28 -11.01
C ILE A 26 1.67 -9.38 -10.13
N PRO A 27 2.90 -9.86 -10.43
CA PRO A 27 3.59 -10.80 -9.57
C PRO A 27 3.67 -10.30 -8.13
N THR A 28 3.41 -11.20 -7.18
CA THR A 28 3.35 -10.86 -5.75
C THR A 28 4.22 -11.82 -4.96
N ARG A 29 5.00 -11.29 -4.00
CA ARG A 29 5.75 -12.05 -3.02
C ARG A 29 5.19 -11.76 -1.63
N GLN A 30 4.84 -12.82 -0.89
CA GLN A 30 4.42 -12.69 0.50
C GLN A 30 5.61 -12.46 1.41
N VAL A 31 5.47 -11.51 2.33
CA VAL A 31 6.42 -11.22 3.40
C VAL A 31 5.89 -11.82 4.70
N ASP A 32 6.69 -12.63 5.36
CA ASP A 32 6.32 -13.30 6.61
C ASP A 32 6.49 -12.36 7.82
N GLY A 33 5.43 -11.61 8.10
CA GLY A 33 5.40 -10.70 9.24
C GLY A 33 5.41 -11.41 10.60
N LEU A 34 4.92 -12.65 10.68
CA LEU A 34 4.93 -13.42 11.93
C LEU A 34 6.36 -13.77 12.35
N ASN A 35 7.19 -14.11 11.40
CA ASN A 35 8.61 -14.39 11.61
C ASN A 35 9.49 -13.14 11.48
N LYS A 36 8.88 -11.96 11.43
CA LYS A 36 9.58 -10.66 11.36
C LYS A 36 10.50 -10.52 10.14
N GLU A 37 10.14 -11.16 9.02
CA GLU A 37 10.87 -11.00 7.76
C GLU A 37 10.98 -9.53 7.34
N ASN A 38 9.91 -8.76 7.58
CA ASN A 38 9.87 -7.32 7.30
C ASN A 38 10.87 -6.50 8.13
N MET A 39 11.44 -7.07 9.18
CA MET A 39 12.46 -6.43 10.03
C MET A 39 13.88 -6.94 9.76
N GLN A 40 14.03 -7.86 8.80
CA GLN A 40 15.36 -8.34 8.40
C GLN A 40 16.07 -7.34 7.49
N PRO A 41 17.41 -7.30 7.51
CA PRO A 41 18.19 -6.33 6.71
C PRO A 41 17.84 -6.34 5.22
N GLU A 42 17.57 -7.51 4.65
CA GLU A 42 17.17 -7.66 3.25
C GLU A 42 15.90 -6.88 2.92
N PHE A 43 14.86 -6.99 3.75
CA PHE A 43 13.63 -6.23 3.54
C PHE A 43 13.78 -4.76 3.91
N LEU A 44 14.51 -4.45 4.98
CA LEU A 44 14.77 -3.07 5.41
C LEU A 44 15.54 -2.27 4.36
N SER A 45 16.36 -2.93 3.52
CA SER A 45 17.00 -2.28 2.38
C SER A 45 15.99 -1.84 1.30
N LYS A 46 14.81 -2.48 1.25
CA LYS A 46 13.73 -2.11 0.33
C LYS A 46 12.79 -1.06 0.92
N ASN A 47 12.51 -1.16 2.21
CA ASN A 47 11.74 -0.17 2.96
C ASN A 47 12.26 -0.08 4.39
N SER A 48 12.97 0.98 4.70
CA SER A 48 13.59 1.21 6.01
C SER A 48 12.59 1.26 7.17
N LEU A 49 11.31 1.48 6.88
CA LEU A 49 10.24 1.45 7.87
C LEU A 49 9.75 0.03 8.19
N GLY A 50 10.24 -0.99 7.49
CA GLY A 50 9.81 -2.38 7.69
C GLY A 50 8.32 -2.62 7.43
N LYS A 51 7.72 -1.84 6.51
CA LYS A 51 6.27 -1.89 6.22
C LYS A 51 6.00 -2.41 4.82
N THR A 52 4.89 -3.10 4.66
CA THR A 52 4.30 -3.49 3.38
C THR A 52 3.08 -2.60 3.08
N PRO A 53 2.71 -2.39 1.81
CA PRO A 53 3.31 -2.96 0.60
C PRO A 53 4.58 -2.22 0.15
N VAL A 54 5.37 -2.90 -0.69
CA VAL A 54 6.44 -2.30 -1.49
C VAL A 54 6.27 -2.77 -2.94
N LEU A 55 6.34 -1.88 -3.89
CA LEU A 55 6.38 -2.22 -5.32
C LEU A 55 7.80 -2.01 -5.84
N GLU A 56 8.41 -3.09 -6.32
CA GLU A 56 9.71 -3.05 -6.98
C GLU A 56 9.50 -3.07 -8.50
N LEU A 57 10.01 -2.07 -9.19
CA LEU A 57 9.95 -1.97 -10.64
C LEU A 57 11.08 -2.78 -11.30
N ASP A 58 10.99 -3.01 -12.61
CA ASP A 58 11.97 -3.81 -13.34
C ASP A 58 13.38 -3.21 -13.37
N ASP A 59 13.47 -1.89 -13.22
CA ASP A 59 14.74 -1.16 -13.11
C ASP A 59 15.32 -1.11 -11.68
N GLY A 60 14.64 -1.76 -10.71
CA GLY A 60 15.03 -1.76 -9.31
C GLY A 60 14.48 -0.59 -8.49
N THR A 61 13.72 0.33 -9.11
CA THR A 61 13.06 1.41 -8.36
C THR A 61 12.06 0.84 -7.35
N LEU A 62 12.09 1.35 -6.13
CA LEU A 62 11.22 0.93 -5.04
C LEU A 62 10.20 2.01 -4.72
N LEU A 63 8.93 1.66 -4.77
CA LEU A 63 7.83 2.51 -4.34
C LEU A 63 7.22 1.95 -3.06
N THR A 64 7.12 2.80 -2.07
CA THR A 64 6.43 2.52 -0.80
C THR A 64 5.17 3.36 -0.71
N GLU A 65 4.38 3.20 0.36
CA GLU A 65 3.08 3.82 0.56
C GLU A 65 2.00 3.30 -0.43
N SER A 66 0.99 2.63 0.11
CA SER A 66 -0.05 1.97 -0.69
C SER A 66 -0.78 2.91 -1.66
N ILE A 67 -1.05 4.16 -1.23
CA ILE A 67 -1.71 5.15 -2.11
C ILE A 67 -0.78 5.60 -3.24
N ALA A 68 0.51 5.79 -2.97
CA ALA A 68 1.48 6.13 -4.00
C ALA A 68 1.60 5.01 -5.04
N ILE A 69 1.63 3.75 -4.59
CA ILE A 69 1.62 2.58 -5.46
C ILE A 69 0.37 2.55 -6.34
N CYS A 70 -0.81 2.77 -5.74
CA CYS A 70 -2.07 2.83 -6.49
C CYS A 70 -2.06 3.97 -7.52
N ARG A 71 -1.54 5.15 -7.18
CA ARG A 71 -1.44 6.27 -8.13
C ARG A 71 -0.49 5.96 -9.29
N TYR A 72 0.62 5.29 -9.02
CA TYR A 72 1.54 4.86 -10.08
C TYR A 72 0.85 3.88 -11.05
N LEU A 73 0.15 2.88 -10.50
CA LEU A 73 -0.59 1.91 -11.31
C LEU A 73 -1.75 2.55 -12.08
N GLU A 74 -2.43 3.55 -11.49
CA GLU A 74 -3.44 4.36 -12.18
C GLU A 74 -2.89 5.07 -13.41
N ALA A 75 -1.73 5.70 -13.25
CA ALA A 75 -1.09 6.43 -14.35
C ALA A 75 -0.68 5.50 -15.51
N LEU A 76 -0.29 4.26 -15.21
CA LEU A 76 0.02 3.24 -16.22
C LEU A 76 -1.25 2.67 -16.90
N HIS A 77 -2.39 2.68 -16.21
CA HIS A 77 -3.64 2.06 -16.66
C HIS A 77 -4.82 3.03 -16.47
N PRO A 78 -4.91 4.09 -17.26
CA PRO A 78 -5.89 5.16 -17.07
C PRO A 78 -7.32 4.82 -17.54
N GLU A 79 -7.55 3.66 -18.17
CA GLU A 79 -8.80 3.32 -18.83
C GLU A 79 -10.00 3.23 -17.88
N LYS A 80 -9.75 2.83 -16.64
CA LYS A 80 -10.77 2.78 -15.57
C LYS A 80 -10.30 3.68 -14.42
N PRO A 81 -10.50 4.99 -14.51
CA PRO A 81 -9.95 5.92 -13.52
C PRO A 81 -10.63 5.77 -12.16
N LEU A 82 -9.83 5.46 -11.13
CA LEU A 82 -10.28 5.35 -9.74
C LEU A 82 -9.89 6.58 -8.90
N PHE A 83 -8.94 7.38 -9.39
CA PHE A 83 -8.51 8.62 -8.73
C PHE A 83 -9.14 9.88 -9.35
N GLY A 84 -10.16 9.73 -10.22
CA GLY A 84 -10.85 10.84 -10.85
C GLY A 84 -10.39 11.11 -12.29
N ARG A 85 -11.35 11.57 -13.10
CA ARG A 85 -11.20 11.80 -14.55
C ARG A 85 -10.80 13.23 -14.90
N ASN A 86 -10.99 14.15 -13.98
CA ASN A 86 -10.74 15.58 -14.18
C ASN A 86 -10.23 16.22 -12.87
N ALA A 87 -9.86 17.48 -12.93
CA ALA A 87 -9.29 18.18 -11.78
C ALA A 87 -10.19 18.17 -10.54
N LEU A 88 -11.49 18.36 -10.71
CA LEU A 88 -12.44 18.37 -9.59
C LEU A 88 -12.55 16.97 -8.96
N GLU A 89 -12.76 15.94 -9.76
CA GLU A 89 -12.86 14.56 -9.27
C GLU A 89 -11.55 14.13 -8.56
N GLN A 90 -10.39 14.46 -9.13
CA GLN A 90 -9.10 14.17 -8.51
C GLN A 90 -8.94 14.85 -7.15
N ALA A 91 -9.35 16.12 -7.03
CA ALA A 91 -9.34 16.85 -5.77
C ALA A 91 -10.32 16.24 -4.74
N GLN A 92 -11.51 15.83 -5.19
CA GLN A 92 -12.49 15.18 -4.31
C GLN A 92 -11.99 13.81 -3.80
N VAL A 93 -11.39 13.00 -4.67
CA VAL A 93 -10.80 11.71 -4.28
C VAL A 93 -9.67 11.93 -3.27
N GLU A 94 -8.78 12.89 -3.52
CA GLU A 94 -7.71 13.21 -2.59
C GLU A 94 -8.26 13.69 -1.23
N MET A 95 -9.26 14.56 -1.24
CA MET A 95 -9.91 15.06 -0.03
C MET A 95 -10.48 13.90 0.82
N TRP A 96 -11.22 12.98 0.19
CA TRP A 96 -11.79 11.83 0.91
C TRP A 96 -10.73 10.83 1.34
N THR A 97 -9.70 10.61 0.54
CA THR A 97 -8.56 9.75 0.91
C THR A 97 -7.88 10.28 2.18
N ARG A 98 -7.62 11.59 2.24
CA ARG A 98 -7.03 12.23 3.42
C ARG A 98 -7.91 12.11 4.66
N ARG A 99 -9.21 12.37 4.52
CA ARG A 99 -10.16 12.23 5.64
C ARG A 99 -10.19 10.80 6.17
N MET A 100 -10.32 9.81 5.29
CA MET A 100 -10.35 8.41 5.69
C MET A 100 -9.04 7.99 6.35
N GLU A 101 -7.91 8.40 5.80
CA GLU A 101 -6.59 8.06 6.35
C GLU A 101 -6.38 8.65 7.75
N PHE A 102 -6.56 9.96 7.91
CA PHE A 102 -6.24 10.64 9.16
C PHE A 102 -7.31 10.46 10.23
N ASP A 103 -8.59 10.46 9.87
CA ASP A 103 -9.67 10.48 10.83
C ASP A 103 -10.19 9.07 11.20
N ILE A 104 -9.93 8.06 10.35
CA ILE A 104 -10.40 6.68 10.58
C ILE A 104 -9.24 5.71 10.66
N VAL A 105 -8.45 5.59 9.58
CA VAL A 105 -7.44 4.53 9.48
C VAL A 105 -6.31 4.72 10.48
N MET A 106 -5.77 5.92 10.62
CA MET A 106 -4.67 6.20 11.54
C MET A 106 -5.05 5.97 13.01
N PRO A 107 -6.21 6.45 13.50
CA PRO A 107 -6.66 6.12 14.85
C PRO A 107 -6.81 4.61 15.09
N ILE A 108 -7.38 3.86 14.14
CA ILE A 108 -7.53 2.41 14.26
C ILE A 108 -6.17 1.72 14.31
N ILE A 109 -5.25 2.06 13.42
CA ILE A 109 -3.90 1.46 13.39
C ILE A 109 -3.14 1.79 14.66
N THR A 110 -3.21 3.04 15.11
CA THR A 110 -2.52 3.48 16.32
C THR A 110 -3.04 2.73 17.53
N ASN A 111 -4.37 2.61 17.66
CA ASN A 111 -4.98 1.86 18.74
C ASN A 111 -4.60 0.37 18.69
N PHE A 112 -4.66 -0.25 17.52
CA PHE A 112 -4.24 -1.64 17.32
C PHE A 112 -2.77 -1.86 17.72
N ARG A 113 -1.87 -1.00 17.26
CA ARG A 113 -0.45 -1.09 17.63
C ARG A 113 -0.24 -0.90 19.12
N HIS A 114 -0.92 0.07 19.71
CA HIS A 114 -0.82 0.32 21.15
C HIS A 114 -1.30 -0.87 21.98
N LEU A 115 -2.45 -1.44 21.64
CA LEU A 115 -3.05 -2.54 22.42
C LEU A 115 -2.45 -3.90 22.13
N SER A 116 -1.98 -4.15 20.92
CA SER A 116 -1.61 -5.49 20.47
C SER A 116 -0.12 -5.69 20.20
N LEU A 117 0.61 -4.64 19.82
CA LEU A 117 2.01 -4.76 19.39
C LEU A 117 3.01 -4.14 20.36
N ILE A 118 2.64 -3.08 21.08
CA ILE A 118 3.54 -2.43 22.03
C ILE A 118 3.77 -3.31 23.26
N HIS A 119 2.80 -4.13 23.61
CA HIS A 119 2.88 -5.04 24.76
C HIS A 119 3.43 -6.43 24.40
N ILE A 120 3.81 -6.62 23.16
CA ILE A 120 4.49 -7.80 22.67
C ILE A 120 6.00 -7.51 22.61
#